data_88f102f658168da2991f6d90e84edccc
#
_entry.id   88f102f658168da2991f6d90e84edccc
#
_cell.length_a   1.000
_cell.length_b   1.000
_cell.length_c   1.000
_cell.angle_alpha   90.00
_cell.angle_beta   90.00
_cell.angle_gamma   90.00
#
_symmetry.space_group_name_H-M   'P 1'
#
loop_
_entity.id
_entity.type
_entity.pdbx_description
1 polymer ?
#
loop_
_entity_poly.entity_id
_entity_poly.type
_entity_poly.pdbx_seq_one_letter_code
_entity_poly.pdbx_strand_id
1 'polypeptide(L)'
;MGYESFIAFRHLRGRHRSGFISIITLISIAGVFVGVAATDIVISVMNGFQAELRKRLLGVSAHVVVLRYFDEGIGDYEKLSERVKRFPHVVSAEPFIYSKAVIRARSRADGIVIRGLAPQASPDVLGHLEEGNADFGRVPNGILLGSELADRLRVGVGDSVSLISPFKGSETPLGFMPKVGRFPVVGIFNLGFYEYDASLAFLSLSQAQDFFDLGNTVTGIEVRLDNLDLASKMAKEIAEGLGYPYRTNDWIQLNQNLFSALKLEKLTMFVILSLIVLVAAFNIIATLIMIVVEKTKDIGILKAMGATDRSILRIFMWEGLAVGIAGTLCGTGIGALLSWLVGRYRFITIPGEVYFLDRLPAKLECGDLAIVALVALLISFLATIYPAWRASKLEPVEAIRFE
;
A
#
# COMPACT_ATOMS: atom_id res chain seq x y z
N MET A 1 -3.42 38.58 -26.40
CA MET A 1 -3.29 37.25 -27.05
C MET A 1 -2.64 37.50 -28.41
N GLY A 2 -1.54 36.82 -28.72
CA GLY A 2 -0.91 36.91 -30.01
C GLY A 2 -1.77 36.21 -31.07
N TYR A 3 -1.61 36.59 -32.33
CA TYR A 3 -2.35 35.98 -33.45
C TYR A 3 -2.11 34.46 -33.55
N GLU A 4 -0.98 33.98 -33.01
CA GLU A 4 -0.62 32.54 -33.00
C GLU A 4 -1.60 31.71 -32.14
N SER A 5 -1.97 32.19 -30.98
CA SER A 5 -2.94 31.49 -30.11
C SER A 5 -4.35 31.51 -30.70
N PHE A 6 -4.71 32.61 -31.40
CA PHE A 6 -5.99 32.71 -32.10
C PHE A 6 -6.09 31.68 -33.23
N ILE A 7 -5.02 31.56 -34.05
CA ILE A 7 -4.98 30.61 -35.15
C ILE A 7 -5.02 29.16 -34.60
N ALA A 8 -4.24 28.84 -33.55
CA ALA A 8 -4.23 27.52 -32.94
C ALA A 8 -5.63 27.10 -32.44
N PHE A 9 -6.31 28.00 -31.73
CA PHE A 9 -7.68 27.73 -31.24
C PHE A 9 -8.70 27.60 -32.38
N ARG A 10 -8.55 28.37 -33.45
CA ARG A 10 -9.42 28.28 -34.61
C ARG A 10 -9.19 27.01 -35.41
N HIS A 11 -7.97 26.50 -35.48
CA HIS A 11 -7.64 25.20 -36.07
C HIS A 11 -8.35 24.06 -35.31
N LEU A 12 -8.34 24.08 -33.99
CA LEU A 12 -9.02 23.06 -33.18
C LEU A 12 -10.56 23.15 -33.26
N ARG A 13 -11.11 24.34 -33.42
CA ARG A 13 -12.57 24.57 -33.41
C ARG A 13 -13.19 24.64 -34.82
N GLY A 14 -12.38 24.72 -35.87
CA GLY A 14 -12.85 24.84 -37.22
C GLY A 14 -13.66 23.64 -37.68
N ARG A 15 -14.93 23.88 -38.08
CA ARG A 15 -15.82 22.89 -38.66
C ARG A 15 -15.38 22.64 -40.11
N HIS A 16 -14.26 21.91 -40.27
CA HIS A 16 -13.72 21.64 -41.59
C HIS A 16 -14.58 20.60 -42.35
N ARG A 17 -14.56 20.74 -43.69
CA ARG A 17 -15.23 19.85 -44.66
C ARG A 17 -14.80 18.39 -44.59
N SER A 18 -13.65 18.08 -43.95
CA SER A 18 -13.19 16.76 -43.62
C SER A 18 -13.37 16.51 -42.11
N GLY A 19 -14.35 15.72 -41.71
CA GLY A 19 -14.53 15.28 -40.31
C GLY A 19 -13.35 14.51 -39.74
N PHE A 20 -12.34 14.23 -40.57
CA PHE A 20 -11.17 13.41 -40.25
C PHE A 20 -10.23 14.09 -39.23
N ILE A 21 -9.94 15.41 -39.36
CA ILE A 21 -9.10 16.13 -38.38
C ILE A 21 -9.73 16.14 -36.99
N SER A 22 -11.07 16.37 -36.95
CA SER A 22 -11.79 16.37 -35.67
C SER A 22 -11.72 15.03 -34.97
N ILE A 23 -11.78 13.93 -35.72
CA ILE A 23 -11.67 12.55 -35.17
C ILE A 23 -10.25 12.31 -34.63
N ILE A 24 -9.21 12.70 -35.37
CA ILE A 24 -7.80 12.53 -34.94
C ILE A 24 -7.52 13.31 -33.66
N THR A 25 -7.95 14.57 -33.60
CA THR A 25 -7.79 15.40 -32.39
C THR A 25 -8.55 14.78 -31.20
N LEU A 26 -9.76 14.24 -31.44
CA LEU A 26 -10.54 13.57 -30.41
C LEU A 26 -9.82 12.31 -29.89
N ILE A 27 -9.25 11.50 -30.79
CA ILE A 27 -8.46 10.32 -30.43
C ILE A 27 -7.25 10.71 -29.56
N SER A 28 -6.59 11.83 -29.89
CA SER A 28 -5.45 12.30 -29.08
C SER A 28 -5.86 12.77 -27.68
N ILE A 29 -6.93 13.56 -27.61
CA ILE A 29 -7.50 13.96 -26.32
C ILE A 29 -7.90 12.72 -25.53
N ALA A 30 -8.57 11.74 -26.17
CA ALA A 30 -8.95 10.48 -25.55
C ALA A 30 -7.75 9.66 -25.07
N GLY A 31 -6.65 9.63 -25.81
CA GLY A 31 -5.42 8.93 -25.42
C GLY A 31 -4.80 9.52 -24.14
N VAL A 32 -4.67 10.86 -24.09
CA VAL A 32 -4.18 11.56 -22.89
C VAL A 32 -5.16 11.39 -21.72
N PHE A 33 -6.44 11.55 -21.98
CA PHE A 33 -7.52 11.35 -21.01
C PHE A 33 -7.45 9.98 -20.34
N VAL A 34 -7.41 8.90 -21.14
CA VAL A 34 -7.35 7.53 -20.62
C VAL A 34 -6.06 7.31 -19.83
N GLY A 35 -4.92 7.79 -20.33
CA GLY A 35 -3.64 7.66 -19.65
C GLY A 35 -3.63 8.36 -18.27
N VAL A 36 -4.12 9.59 -18.19
CA VAL A 36 -4.20 10.34 -16.94
C VAL A 36 -5.22 9.72 -15.99
N ALA A 37 -6.42 9.39 -16.46
CA ALA A 37 -7.46 8.80 -15.64
C ALA A 37 -7.02 7.43 -15.06
N ALA A 38 -6.41 6.57 -15.87
CA ALA A 38 -5.88 5.28 -15.42
C ALA A 38 -4.79 5.48 -14.35
N THR A 39 -3.88 6.43 -14.55
CA THR A 39 -2.82 6.76 -13.59
C THR A 39 -3.40 7.23 -12.26
N ASP A 40 -4.36 8.16 -12.27
CA ASP A 40 -5.02 8.69 -11.07
C ASP A 40 -5.75 7.58 -10.29
N ILE A 41 -6.46 6.69 -10.99
CA ILE A 41 -7.16 5.55 -10.36
C ILE A 41 -6.17 4.60 -9.71
N VAL A 42 -5.12 4.21 -10.43
CA VAL A 42 -4.11 3.26 -9.92
C VAL A 42 -3.40 3.82 -8.69
N ILE A 43 -2.96 5.08 -8.73
CA ILE A 43 -2.29 5.72 -7.58
C ILE A 43 -3.26 5.83 -6.40
N SER A 44 -4.51 6.23 -6.63
CA SER A 44 -5.51 6.34 -5.55
C SER A 44 -5.83 5.01 -4.87
N VAL A 45 -5.95 3.93 -5.64
CA VAL A 45 -6.15 2.57 -5.12
C VAL A 45 -4.93 2.13 -4.33
N MET A 46 -3.73 2.39 -4.84
CA MET A 46 -2.48 2.04 -4.18
C MET A 46 -2.29 2.75 -2.84
N ASN A 47 -2.56 4.06 -2.82
CA ASN A 47 -2.53 4.85 -1.59
C ASN A 47 -3.57 4.34 -0.58
N GLY A 48 -4.76 4.01 -1.05
CA GLY A 48 -5.82 3.41 -0.23
C GLY A 48 -5.39 2.07 0.37
N PHE A 49 -4.83 1.20 -0.45
CA PHE A 49 -4.33 -0.11 -0.03
C PHE A 49 -3.20 0.01 1.02
N GLN A 50 -2.19 0.84 0.76
CA GLN A 50 -1.09 1.07 1.70
C GLN A 50 -1.58 1.68 3.03
N ALA A 51 -2.52 2.62 2.97
CA ALA A 51 -3.09 3.24 4.17
C ALA A 51 -3.88 2.23 5.01
N GLU A 52 -4.68 1.38 4.37
CA GLU A 52 -5.47 0.36 5.07
C GLU A 52 -4.59 -0.74 5.64
N LEU A 53 -3.59 -1.23 4.90
CA LEU A 53 -2.59 -2.16 5.41
C LEU A 53 -1.86 -1.59 6.62
N ARG A 54 -1.39 -0.33 6.51
CA ARG A 54 -0.72 0.34 7.63
C ARG A 54 -1.63 0.41 8.85
N LYS A 55 -2.88 0.82 8.69
CA LYS A 55 -3.86 0.95 9.77
C LYS A 55 -4.10 -0.39 10.47
N ARG A 56 -4.28 -1.46 9.70
CA ARG A 56 -4.57 -2.80 10.23
C ARG A 56 -3.35 -3.41 10.92
N LEU A 57 -2.17 -3.37 10.30
CA LEU A 57 -0.93 -3.88 10.90
C LEU A 57 -0.63 -3.23 12.25
N LEU A 58 -0.88 -1.94 12.35
CA LEU A 58 -0.55 -1.14 13.55
C LEU A 58 -1.58 -1.26 14.67
N GLY A 59 -2.80 -1.68 14.35
CA GLY A 59 -3.85 -1.94 15.36
C GLY A 59 -3.53 -3.16 16.23
N VAL A 60 -2.72 -4.09 15.74
CA VAL A 60 -2.47 -5.38 16.42
C VAL A 60 -1.00 -5.56 16.81
N SER A 61 -0.08 -4.93 16.08
CA SER A 61 1.37 -5.10 16.30
C SER A 61 1.95 -4.00 17.16
N ALA A 62 2.95 -4.35 17.97
CA ALA A 62 3.77 -3.38 18.69
C ALA A 62 4.49 -2.44 17.71
N HIS A 63 4.68 -1.18 18.10
CA HIS A 63 5.39 -0.21 17.28
C HIS A 63 6.91 -0.44 17.28
N VAL A 64 7.43 -0.88 18.42
CA VAL A 64 8.82 -1.31 18.62
C VAL A 64 8.81 -2.53 19.53
N VAL A 65 9.71 -3.46 19.29
CA VAL A 65 9.93 -4.64 20.13
C VAL A 65 11.36 -4.63 20.63
N VAL A 66 11.52 -4.77 21.94
CA VAL A 66 12.83 -4.94 22.59
C VAL A 66 13.06 -6.45 22.80
N LEU A 67 14.16 -6.94 22.28
CA LEU A 67 14.57 -8.35 22.31
C LEU A 67 15.98 -8.45 22.91
N ARG A 68 16.37 -9.62 23.32
CA ARG A 68 17.75 -9.93 23.68
C ARG A 68 18.47 -10.57 22.49
N TYR A 69 19.78 -10.31 22.36
CA TYR A 69 20.59 -10.99 21.35
C TYR A 69 20.58 -12.50 21.60
N PHE A 70 20.76 -13.26 20.53
CA PHE A 70 20.75 -14.74 20.52
C PHE A 70 19.41 -15.38 20.92
N ASP A 71 18.31 -14.61 20.85
CA ASP A 71 16.95 -15.02 21.21
C ASP A 71 16.85 -15.61 22.63
N GLU A 72 17.74 -15.19 23.53
CA GLU A 72 17.69 -15.52 24.93
C GLU A 72 16.50 -14.80 25.61
N GLY A 73 15.86 -15.47 26.55
CA GLY A 73 14.78 -14.89 27.33
C GLY A 73 15.26 -13.72 28.24
N ILE A 74 14.36 -12.79 28.49
CA ILE A 74 14.58 -11.65 29.37
C ILE A 74 14.03 -12.00 30.76
N GLY A 75 14.91 -12.13 31.75
CA GLY A 75 14.54 -12.50 33.13
C GLY A 75 14.03 -11.32 33.98
N ASP A 76 14.72 -10.18 33.95
CA ASP A 76 14.33 -8.97 34.71
C ASP A 76 13.39 -8.07 33.89
N TYR A 77 12.38 -8.64 33.27
CA TYR A 77 11.52 -7.93 32.32
C TYR A 77 10.69 -6.80 32.93
N GLU A 78 10.33 -6.90 34.21
CA GLU A 78 9.58 -5.85 34.93
C GLU A 78 10.43 -4.57 35.05
N LYS A 79 11.68 -4.72 35.49
CA LYS A 79 12.62 -3.57 35.60
C LYS A 79 12.96 -2.99 34.22
N LEU A 80 13.08 -3.87 33.21
CA LEU A 80 13.35 -3.42 31.85
C LEU A 80 12.16 -2.67 31.27
N SER A 81 10.93 -3.14 31.48
CA SER A 81 9.70 -2.44 31.07
C SER A 81 9.63 -1.05 31.68
N GLU A 82 9.92 -0.91 32.98
CA GLU A 82 9.95 0.41 33.65
C GLU A 82 11.06 1.32 33.12
N ARG A 83 12.20 0.78 32.73
CA ARG A 83 13.25 1.57 32.06
C ARG A 83 12.82 2.05 30.69
N VAL A 84 12.17 1.18 29.91
CA VAL A 84 11.68 1.51 28.56
C VAL A 84 10.55 2.53 28.62
N LYS A 85 9.65 2.45 29.59
CA LYS A 85 8.57 3.46 29.81
C LYS A 85 9.07 4.88 30.04
N ARG A 86 10.34 5.05 30.46
CA ARG A 86 10.92 6.40 30.70
C ARG A 86 11.41 7.10 29.43
N PHE A 87 11.50 6.39 28.30
CA PHE A 87 11.87 7.02 27.03
C PHE A 87 10.75 7.94 26.54
N PRO A 88 11.10 9.04 25.88
CA PRO A 88 10.10 9.96 25.32
C PRO A 88 9.22 9.24 24.32
N HIS A 89 7.99 9.67 24.17
CA HIS A 89 7.01 9.10 23.24
C HIS A 89 6.58 7.66 23.53
N VAL A 90 7.05 7.00 24.58
CA VAL A 90 6.60 5.67 24.99
C VAL A 90 5.32 5.78 25.81
N VAL A 91 4.24 5.18 25.31
CA VAL A 91 2.92 5.12 25.98
C VAL A 91 2.83 3.90 26.87
N SER A 92 3.29 2.74 26.37
CA SER A 92 3.34 1.50 27.14
C SER A 92 4.53 0.64 26.75
N ALA A 93 4.99 -0.18 27.68
CA ALA A 93 6.04 -1.18 27.46
C ALA A 93 5.66 -2.44 28.26
N GLU A 94 5.19 -3.45 27.57
CA GLU A 94 4.61 -4.65 28.19
C GLU A 94 5.37 -5.91 27.78
N PRO A 95 5.63 -6.83 28.72
CA PRO A 95 6.30 -8.09 28.41
C PRO A 95 5.39 -9.02 27.61
N PHE A 96 5.98 -9.76 26.69
CA PHE A 96 5.27 -10.76 25.91
C PHE A 96 6.10 -12.04 25.70
N ILE A 97 5.40 -13.13 25.43
CA ILE A 97 5.98 -14.39 24.97
C ILE A 97 5.49 -14.63 23.54
N TYR A 98 6.41 -15.05 22.70
CA TYR A 98 6.14 -15.47 21.33
C TYR A 98 6.76 -16.82 21.09
N SER A 99 5.93 -17.84 20.86
CA SER A 99 6.41 -19.21 20.64
C SER A 99 5.54 -19.93 19.62
N LYS A 100 6.14 -20.85 18.87
CA LYS A 100 5.42 -21.70 17.92
C LYS A 100 4.95 -22.97 18.61
N ALA A 101 3.74 -23.40 18.27
CA ALA A 101 3.16 -24.64 18.77
C ALA A 101 2.31 -25.31 17.67
N VAL A 102 1.97 -26.56 17.89
CA VAL A 102 0.93 -27.24 17.12
C VAL A 102 -0.32 -27.30 17.99
N ILE A 103 -1.44 -26.83 17.48
CA ILE A 103 -2.75 -26.99 18.11
C ILE A 103 -3.47 -28.18 17.50
N ARG A 104 -4.12 -28.96 18.34
CA ARG A 104 -4.91 -30.13 17.92
C ARG A 104 -6.27 -30.11 18.56
N ALA A 105 -7.30 -30.31 17.77
CA ALA A 105 -8.67 -30.53 18.22
C ALA A 105 -9.26 -31.72 17.47
N ARG A 106 -9.72 -32.73 18.21
CA ARG A 106 -10.26 -33.98 17.64
C ARG A 106 -9.27 -34.64 16.64
N SER A 107 -9.59 -34.65 15.36
CA SER A 107 -8.76 -35.20 14.27
C SER A 107 -8.00 -34.16 13.47
N ARG A 108 -8.14 -32.86 13.80
CA ARG A 108 -7.53 -31.75 13.09
C ARG A 108 -6.36 -31.20 13.88
N ALA A 109 -5.31 -30.80 13.17
CA ALA A 109 -4.15 -30.14 13.76
C ALA A 109 -3.66 -29.03 12.82
N ASP A 110 -3.11 -27.97 13.42
CA ASP A 110 -2.57 -26.82 12.70
C ASP A 110 -1.33 -26.28 13.42
N GLY A 111 -0.43 -25.64 12.67
CA GLY A 111 0.70 -24.92 13.22
C GLY A 111 0.29 -23.50 13.59
N ILE A 112 0.55 -23.09 14.82
CA ILE A 112 0.14 -21.78 15.34
C ILE A 112 1.27 -21.07 16.06
N VAL A 113 1.06 -19.79 16.25
CA VAL A 113 1.87 -18.92 17.10
C VAL A 113 1.08 -18.64 18.38
N ILE A 114 1.69 -18.95 19.50
CA ILE A 114 1.17 -18.58 20.83
C ILE A 114 1.79 -17.25 21.25
N ARG A 115 0.92 -16.30 21.62
CA ARG A 115 1.33 -15.08 22.29
C ARG A 115 0.88 -15.12 23.76
N GLY A 116 1.86 -15.06 24.65
CA GLY A 116 1.61 -14.87 26.08
C GLY A 116 1.55 -13.38 26.38
N LEU A 117 0.44 -12.88 26.87
CA LEU A 117 0.19 -11.47 27.15
C LEU A 117 0.07 -11.20 28.65
N ALA A 118 0.64 -10.08 29.10
CA ALA A 118 0.37 -9.54 30.43
C ALA A 118 -1.10 -9.08 30.51
N PRO A 119 -1.75 -9.12 31.69
CA PRO A 119 -3.15 -8.73 31.84
C PRO A 119 -3.47 -7.31 31.36
N GLN A 120 -2.49 -6.42 31.46
CA GLN A 120 -2.61 -5.01 31.05
C GLN A 120 -2.39 -4.79 29.54
N ALA A 121 -1.80 -5.77 28.84
CA ALA A 121 -1.48 -5.70 27.40
C ALA A 121 -2.65 -6.12 26.50
N SER A 122 -3.80 -6.45 27.06
CA SER A 122 -4.91 -7.10 26.37
C SER A 122 -5.98 -6.18 25.77
N PRO A 123 -6.06 -4.83 25.97
CA PRO A 123 -7.22 -4.05 25.56
C PRO A 123 -7.57 -4.17 24.08
N ASP A 124 -6.56 -4.30 23.21
CA ASP A 124 -6.79 -4.36 21.76
C ASP A 124 -7.31 -5.70 21.30
N VAL A 125 -6.82 -6.81 21.86
CA VAL A 125 -7.33 -8.15 21.55
C VAL A 125 -8.74 -8.33 22.10
N LEU A 126 -8.97 -7.82 23.32
CA LEU A 126 -10.27 -7.93 24.00
C LEU A 126 -11.35 -7.09 23.33
N GLY A 127 -10.98 -5.96 22.68
CA GLY A 127 -11.89 -5.14 21.90
C GLY A 127 -12.37 -5.80 20.59
N HIS A 128 -11.74 -6.90 20.17
CA HIS A 128 -12.05 -7.66 18.95
C HIS A 128 -12.60 -9.07 19.26
N LEU A 129 -13.04 -9.33 20.48
CA LEU A 129 -13.71 -10.57 20.82
C LEU A 129 -15.09 -10.66 20.15
N GLU A 130 -15.32 -11.73 19.40
CA GLU A 130 -16.62 -12.07 18.82
C GLU A 130 -17.47 -12.90 19.78
N GLU A 131 -16.80 -13.86 20.45
CA GLU A 131 -17.45 -14.77 21.38
C GLU A 131 -16.58 -14.98 22.64
N GLY A 132 -17.22 -15.19 23.78
CA GLY A 132 -16.56 -15.57 25.03
C GLY A 132 -16.29 -14.42 25.99
N ASN A 133 -15.35 -14.61 26.91
CA ASN A 133 -15.08 -13.68 28.01
C ASN A 133 -13.69 -13.06 27.93
N ALA A 134 -13.63 -11.77 28.21
CA ALA A 134 -12.38 -10.99 28.30
C ALA A 134 -11.43 -11.44 29.43
N ASP A 135 -11.93 -12.11 30.44
CA ASP A 135 -11.17 -12.55 31.63
C ASP A 135 -10.40 -13.87 31.43
N PHE A 136 -9.86 -14.08 30.21
CA PHE A 136 -9.15 -15.33 29.89
C PHE A 136 -7.97 -15.65 30.83
N GLY A 137 -7.34 -14.65 31.41
CA GLY A 137 -6.26 -14.81 32.38
C GLY A 137 -6.71 -15.40 33.73
N ARG A 138 -8.01 -15.38 34.06
CA ARG A 138 -8.57 -15.94 35.29
C ARG A 138 -9.00 -17.39 35.14
N VAL A 139 -9.21 -17.87 33.93
CA VAL A 139 -9.56 -19.27 33.68
C VAL A 139 -8.26 -20.09 33.65
N PRO A 140 -8.08 -21.11 34.49
CA PRO A 140 -6.92 -21.98 34.44
C PRO A 140 -6.74 -22.57 33.03
N ASN A 141 -5.58 -22.35 32.43
CA ASN A 141 -5.26 -22.77 31.07
C ASN A 141 -6.19 -22.26 29.97
N GLY A 142 -6.90 -21.12 30.18
CA GLY A 142 -7.77 -20.55 29.17
C GLY A 142 -7.00 -20.07 27.93
N ILE A 143 -7.50 -20.39 26.74
CA ILE A 143 -6.92 -19.96 25.46
C ILE A 143 -7.93 -19.15 24.64
N LEU A 144 -7.45 -18.07 24.00
CA LEU A 144 -8.20 -17.37 22.98
C LEU A 144 -7.72 -17.81 21.60
N LEU A 145 -8.65 -18.07 20.69
CA LEU A 145 -8.37 -18.49 19.32
C LEU A 145 -8.85 -17.44 18.33
N GLY A 146 -8.12 -17.27 17.23
CA GLY A 146 -8.64 -16.52 16.11
C GLY A 146 -9.82 -17.22 15.45
N SER A 147 -10.78 -16.46 14.90
CA SER A 147 -12.03 -16.98 14.32
C SER A 147 -11.76 -18.00 13.21
N GLU A 148 -10.87 -17.71 12.29
CA GLU A 148 -10.49 -18.61 11.19
C GLU A 148 -9.85 -19.91 11.68
N LEU A 149 -9.03 -19.83 12.75
CA LEU A 149 -8.42 -21.00 13.38
C LEU A 149 -9.49 -21.86 14.07
N ALA A 150 -10.42 -21.24 14.78
CA ALA A 150 -11.53 -21.92 15.44
C ALA A 150 -12.42 -22.66 14.43
N ASP A 151 -12.75 -22.03 13.31
CA ASP A 151 -13.52 -22.62 12.21
C ASP A 151 -12.80 -23.79 11.56
N ARG A 152 -11.51 -23.65 11.26
CA ARG A 152 -10.70 -24.75 10.69
C ARG A 152 -10.60 -25.94 11.63
N LEU A 153 -10.48 -25.71 12.93
CA LEU A 153 -10.45 -26.76 13.95
C LEU A 153 -11.84 -27.28 14.30
N ARG A 154 -12.91 -26.58 13.93
CA ARG A 154 -14.31 -26.83 14.28
C ARG A 154 -14.51 -26.87 15.80
N VAL A 155 -14.04 -25.86 16.49
CA VAL A 155 -14.18 -25.66 17.92
C VAL A 155 -14.86 -24.34 18.22
N GLY A 156 -15.63 -24.32 19.31
CA GLY A 156 -16.28 -23.12 19.85
C GLY A 156 -15.85 -22.86 21.28
N VAL A 157 -16.37 -21.78 21.86
CA VAL A 157 -16.15 -21.44 23.26
C VAL A 157 -16.69 -22.57 24.15
N GLY A 158 -15.86 -23.03 25.11
CA GLY A 158 -16.13 -24.17 25.98
C GLY A 158 -15.54 -25.49 25.50
N ASP A 159 -15.15 -25.62 24.25
CA ASP A 159 -14.42 -26.81 23.78
C ASP A 159 -12.98 -26.82 24.33
N SER A 160 -12.32 -27.97 24.28
CA SER A 160 -10.91 -28.14 24.70
C SER A 160 -10.02 -28.44 23.51
N VAL A 161 -8.89 -27.76 23.43
CA VAL A 161 -7.83 -27.99 22.46
C VAL A 161 -6.56 -28.51 23.15
N SER A 162 -5.73 -29.24 22.42
CA SER A 162 -4.43 -29.68 22.89
C SER A 162 -3.34 -28.88 22.22
N LEU A 163 -2.45 -28.22 22.97
CA LEU A 163 -1.24 -27.62 22.49
C LEU A 163 -0.07 -28.58 22.60
N ILE A 164 0.76 -28.62 21.58
CA ILE A 164 1.95 -29.44 21.50
C ILE A 164 3.13 -28.51 21.24
N SER A 165 4.10 -28.50 22.16
CA SER A 165 5.34 -27.73 21.98
C SER A 165 6.37 -28.58 21.25
N PRO A 166 6.78 -28.24 20.01
CA PRO A 166 7.74 -29.07 19.28
C PRO A 166 9.18 -28.91 19.79
N PHE A 167 9.46 -27.88 20.58
CA PHE A 167 10.82 -27.54 21.03
C PHE A 167 11.04 -27.74 22.51
N LYS A 168 9.99 -28.08 23.27
CA LYS A 168 10.03 -28.32 24.71
C LYS A 168 9.35 -29.64 25.01
N GLY A 169 9.98 -30.40 25.88
CA GLY A 169 9.53 -31.74 26.26
C GLY A 169 10.61 -32.46 27.07
N SER A 170 10.46 -33.74 27.26
CA SER A 170 11.41 -34.57 27.97
C SER A 170 12.13 -35.52 27.01
N GLU A 171 13.44 -35.67 27.22
CA GLU A 171 14.21 -36.73 26.59
C GLU A 171 13.90 -38.06 27.29
N THR A 172 13.43 -39.01 26.54
CA THR A 172 13.13 -40.36 27.04
C THR A 172 14.05 -41.38 26.35
N PRO A 173 14.23 -42.59 26.88
CA PRO A 173 15.00 -43.62 26.20
C PRO A 173 14.50 -44.02 24.81
N LEU A 174 13.25 -43.65 24.50
CA LEU A 174 12.60 -43.86 23.20
C LEU A 174 12.67 -42.64 22.25
N GLY A 175 13.33 -41.54 22.68
CA GLY A 175 13.47 -40.30 21.94
C GLY A 175 12.81 -39.11 22.62
N PHE A 176 12.81 -37.96 21.92
CA PHE A 176 12.20 -36.74 22.41
C PHE A 176 10.67 -36.81 22.43
N MET A 177 10.08 -36.60 23.62
CA MET A 177 8.63 -36.52 23.80
C MET A 177 8.21 -35.05 23.96
N PRO A 178 7.45 -34.47 23.01
CA PRO A 178 7.01 -33.09 23.09
C PRO A 178 6.05 -32.85 24.26
N LYS A 179 6.10 -31.66 24.84
CA LYS A 179 5.17 -31.29 25.92
C LYS A 179 3.78 -31.05 25.33
N VAL A 180 2.77 -31.66 25.94
CA VAL A 180 1.37 -31.55 25.54
C VAL A 180 0.55 -30.99 26.72
N GLY A 181 -0.23 -29.94 26.45
CA GLY A 181 -1.16 -29.34 27.41
C GLY A 181 -2.58 -29.27 26.84
N ARG A 182 -3.59 -29.37 27.72
CA ARG A 182 -5.00 -29.16 27.37
C ARG A 182 -5.44 -27.78 27.81
N PHE A 183 -6.14 -27.07 26.90
CA PHE A 183 -6.56 -25.68 27.08
C PHE A 183 -8.03 -25.54 26.67
N PRO A 184 -8.93 -25.11 27.60
CA PRO A 184 -10.30 -24.75 27.24
C PRO A 184 -10.31 -23.47 26.43
N VAL A 185 -11.08 -23.43 25.35
CA VAL A 185 -11.33 -22.24 24.54
C VAL A 185 -12.27 -21.33 25.32
N VAL A 186 -11.79 -20.17 25.75
CA VAL A 186 -12.54 -19.22 26.57
C VAL A 186 -13.06 -18.03 25.77
N GLY A 187 -12.55 -17.85 24.54
CA GLY A 187 -13.05 -16.84 23.62
C GLY A 187 -12.47 -16.98 22.23
N ILE A 188 -13.16 -16.38 21.30
CA ILE A 188 -12.80 -16.32 19.88
C ILE A 188 -12.70 -14.83 19.51
N PHE A 189 -11.57 -14.44 18.91
CA PHE A 189 -11.32 -13.08 18.46
C PHE A 189 -11.24 -12.98 16.93
N ASN A 190 -11.59 -11.80 16.40
CA ASN A 190 -11.45 -11.48 14.99
C ASN A 190 -10.78 -10.11 14.84
N LEU A 191 -9.52 -10.13 14.46
CA LEU A 191 -8.72 -8.93 14.23
C LEU A 191 -8.94 -8.35 12.83
N GLY A 192 -9.69 -9.05 11.98
CA GLY A 192 -9.92 -8.69 10.58
C GLY A 192 -8.68 -8.92 9.70
N PHE A 193 -7.77 -9.77 10.14
CA PHE A 193 -6.57 -10.19 9.43
C PHE A 193 -6.55 -11.71 9.35
N TYR A 194 -6.83 -12.25 8.17
CA TYR A 194 -6.90 -13.70 7.97
C TYR A 194 -5.67 -14.45 8.52
N GLU A 195 -4.45 -13.94 8.26
CA GLU A 195 -3.22 -14.60 8.76
C GLU A 195 -3.16 -14.64 10.29
N TYR A 196 -3.58 -13.56 10.96
CA TYR A 196 -3.59 -13.53 12.42
C TYR A 196 -4.75 -14.36 12.97
N ASP A 197 -5.93 -14.23 12.40
CA ASP A 197 -7.11 -14.98 12.81
C ASP A 197 -6.99 -16.46 12.49
N ALA A 198 -6.14 -16.83 11.51
CA ALA A 198 -5.86 -18.21 11.12
C ALA A 198 -4.68 -18.86 11.87
N SER A 199 -3.78 -18.09 12.50
CA SER A 199 -2.52 -18.63 13.03
C SER A 199 -2.20 -18.20 14.45
N LEU A 200 -2.88 -17.20 15.04
CA LEU A 200 -2.59 -16.71 16.37
C LEU A 200 -3.52 -17.34 17.42
N ALA A 201 -2.96 -17.60 18.59
CA ALA A 201 -3.71 -17.88 19.82
C ALA A 201 -3.05 -17.16 21.00
N PHE A 202 -3.86 -16.75 21.98
CA PHE A 202 -3.36 -16.02 23.13
C PHE A 202 -3.53 -16.85 24.41
N LEU A 203 -2.48 -16.81 25.24
CA LEU A 203 -2.46 -17.30 26.61
C LEU A 203 -2.13 -16.13 27.55
N SER A 204 -2.42 -16.26 28.84
CA SER A 204 -1.84 -15.36 29.82
C SER A 204 -0.32 -15.56 29.88
N LEU A 205 0.40 -14.53 30.28
CA LEU A 205 1.87 -14.55 30.34
C LEU A 205 2.37 -15.71 31.19
N SER A 206 1.78 -15.91 32.39
CA SER A 206 2.14 -17.00 33.31
C SER A 206 1.86 -18.38 32.73
N GLN A 207 0.72 -18.56 32.08
CA GLN A 207 0.37 -19.85 31.44
C GLN A 207 1.33 -20.17 30.28
N ALA A 208 1.73 -19.16 29.51
CA ALA A 208 2.72 -19.34 28.45
C ALA A 208 4.11 -19.66 29.01
N GLN A 209 4.53 -19.00 30.11
CA GLN A 209 5.78 -19.31 30.80
C GLN A 209 5.80 -20.79 31.29
N ASP A 210 4.73 -21.21 31.92
CA ASP A 210 4.61 -22.60 32.46
C ASP A 210 4.55 -23.62 31.31
N PHE A 211 3.80 -23.34 30.24
CA PHE A 211 3.66 -24.30 29.15
C PHE A 211 4.94 -24.47 28.35
N PHE A 212 5.68 -23.39 28.12
CA PHE A 212 6.93 -23.45 27.37
C PHE A 212 8.19 -23.64 28.24
N ASP A 213 8.05 -23.89 29.52
CA ASP A 213 9.15 -24.06 30.48
C ASP A 213 10.18 -22.91 30.41
N LEU A 214 9.67 -21.68 30.39
CA LEU A 214 10.50 -20.49 30.31
C LEU A 214 10.95 -19.97 31.67
N GLY A 215 10.42 -20.53 32.76
CA GLY A 215 10.62 -19.99 34.11
C GLY A 215 10.09 -18.54 34.20
N ASN A 216 10.83 -17.65 34.83
CA ASN A 216 10.47 -16.26 34.95
C ASN A 216 11.13 -15.40 33.82
N THR A 217 11.05 -15.87 32.56
CA THR A 217 11.58 -15.15 31.42
C THR A 217 10.49 -14.86 30.38
N VAL A 218 10.71 -13.83 29.58
CA VAL A 218 9.83 -13.44 28.45
C VAL A 218 10.65 -13.36 27.17
N THR A 219 9.98 -13.44 26.03
CA THR A 219 10.62 -13.30 24.71
C THR A 219 11.11 -11.88 24.47
N GLY A 220 10.33 -10.89 24.90
CA GLY A 220 10.65 -9.48 24.68
C GLY A 220 9.68 -8.53 25.35
N ILE A 221 9.85 -7.24 25.07
CA ILE A 221 8.96 -6.17 25.52
C ILE A 221 8.38 -5.48 24.31
N GLU A 222 7.06 -5.41 24.23
CA GLU A 222 6.31 -4.64 23.23
C GLU A 222 6.17 -3.20 23.68
N VAL A 223 6.57 -2.29 22.82
CA VAL A 223 6.55 -0.85 23.08
C VAL A 223 5.55 -0.19 22.15
N ARG A 224 4.64 0.58 22.73
CA ARG A 224 3.71 1.43 22.01
C ARG A 224 4.13 2.89 22.15
N LEU A 225 4.09 3.59 21.04
CA LEU A 225 4.45 5.00 20.96
C LEU A 225 3.18 5.83 20.71
N ASP A 226 3.22 7.11 21.10
CA ASP A 226 2.19 8.08 20.78
C ASP A 226 2.18 8.47 19.29
N ASN A 227 3.33 8.38 18.64
CA ASN A 227 3.50 8.66 17.22
C ASN A 227 4.27 7.51 16.51
N LEU A 228 3.61 6.88 15.58
CA LEU A 228 4.13 5.77 14.77
C LEU A 228 5.27 6.12 13.85
N ASP A 229 5.28 7.35 13.32
CA ASP A 229 6.32 7.80 12.40
C ASP A 229 7.67 7.92 13.08
N LEU A 230 7.68 7.97 14.43
CA LEU A 230 8.88 7.97 15.24
C LEU A 230 9.41 6.55 15.55
N ALA A 231 8.72 5.47 15.19
CA ALA A 231 9.06 4.11 15.60
C ALA A 231 10.52 3.73 15.26
N SER A 232 10.97 3.99 14.03
CA SER A 232 12.34 3.66 13.63
C SER A 232 13.40 4.50 14.34
N LYS A 233 13.09 5.76 14.69
CA LYS A 233 13.96 6.62 15.46
C LYS A 233 14.01 6.17 16.92
N MET A 234 12.85 5.95 17.51
CA MET A 234 12.73 5.49 18.91
C MET A 234 13.34 4.09 19.11
N ALA A 235 13.20 3.18 18.13
CA ALA A 235 13.85 1.89 18.18
C ALA A 235 15.37 2.04 18.36
N LYS A 236 16.02 2.93 17.61
CA LYS A 236 17.46 3.20 17.75
C LYS A 236 17.81 3.83 19.09
N GLU A 237 17.06 4.85 19.49
CA GLU A 237 17.30 5.54 20.78
C GLU A 237 17.14 4.58 21.97
N ILE A 238 16.13 3.69 21.95
CA ILE A 238 15.92 2.69 22.99
C ILE A 238 17.07 1.67 22.96
N ALA A 239 17.51 1.20 21.79
CA ALA A 239 18.64 0.26 21.69
C ALA A 239 19.94 0.86 22.23
N GLU A 240 20.25 2.11 21.88
CA GLU A 240 21.43 2.83 22.37
C GLU A 240 21.36 3.07 23.88
N GLY A 241 20.18 3.46 24.40
CA GLY A 241 19.99 3.72 25.81
C GLY A 241 19.96 2.48 26.70
N LEU A 242 19.57 1.33 26.16
CA LEU A 242 19.61 0.06 26.88
C LEU A 242 21.00 -0.61 26.79
N GLY A 243 21.66 -0.49 25.64
CA GLY A 243 22.95 -1.11 25.37
C GLY A 243 22.87 -2.65 25.25
N TYR A 244 24.03 -3.29 25.11
CA TYR A 244 24.13 -4.74 25.12
C TYR A 244 23.64 -5.30 26.48
N PRO A 245 22.87 -6.41 26.50
CA PRO A 245 22.58 -7.36 25.41
C PRO A 245 21.26 -7.15 24.67
N TYR A 246 20.68 -5.96 24.69
CA TYR A 246 19.36 -5.70 24.11
C TYR A 246 19.48 -5.21 22.67
N ARG A 247 18.49 -5.58 21.85
CA ARG A 247 18.27 -5.09 20.49
C ARG A 247 16.82 -4.68 20.32
N THR A 248 16.55 -3.80 19.38
CA THR A 248 15.19 -3.38 19.07
C THR A 248 14.88 -3.61 17.61
N ASN A 249 13.65 -3.97 17.32
CA ASN A 249 13.11 -3.99 15.97
C ASN A 249 11.89 -3.08 15.92
N ASP A 250 11.77 -2.26 14.91
CA ASP A 250 10.55 -1.51 14.63
C ASP A 250 9.55 -2.37 13.84
N TRP A 251 8.31 -1.90 13.75
CA TRP A 251 7.23 -2.58 13.04
C TRP A 251 7.52 -2.79 11.54
N ILE A 252 8.35 -1.94 10.91
CA ILE A 252 8.78 -2.08 9.52
C ILE A 252 9.74 -3.26 9.38
N GLN A 253 10.70 -3.38 10.31
CA GLN A 253 11.64 -4.49 10.33
C GLN A 253 10.95 -5.83 10.66
N LEU A 254 9.97 -5.81 11.58
CA LEU A 254 9.17 -7.00 11.88
C LEU A 254 8.37 -7.51 10.67
N ASN A 255 7.96 -6.60 9.77
CA ASN A 255 7.22 -6.90 8.55
C ASN A 255 8.06 -6.68 7.27
N GLN A 256 9.37 -6.91 7.34
CA GLN A 256 10.30 -6.59 6.25
C GLN A 256 9.91 -7.21 4.90
N ASN A 257 9.40 -8.45 4.91
CA ASN A 257 8.97 -9.12 3.68
C ASN A 257 7.82 -8.36 3.00
N LEU A 258 6.83 -7.91 3.78
CA LEU A 258 5.70 -7.14 3.28
C LEU A 258 6.17 -5.80 2.72
N PHE A 259 7.02 -5.06 3.45
CA PHE A 259 7.54 -3.78 2.98
C PHE A 259 8.43 -3.91 1.75
N SER A 260 9.19 -5.00 1.65
CA SER A 260 9.98 -5.31 0.45
C SER A 260 9.09 -5.60 -0.75
N ALA A 261 7.99 -6.35 -0.56
CA ALA A 261 6.99 -6.59 -1.60
C ALA A 261 6.31 -5.29 -2.05
N LEU A 262 5.87 -4.43 -1.11
CA LEU A 262 5.29 -3.12 -1.43
C LEU A 262 6.26 -2.19 -2.17
N LYS A 263 7.55 -2.25 -1.84
CA LYS A 263 8.58 -1.49 -2.55
C LYS A 263 8.76 -1.97 -3.99
N LEU A 264 8.77 -3.28 -4.19
CA LEU A 264 8.84 -3.89 -5.53
C LEU A 264 7.59 -3.56 -6.35
N GLU A 265 6.41 -3.65 -5.74
CA GLU A 265 5.13 -3.27 -6.34
C GLU A 265 5.14 -1.80 -6.80
N LYS A 266 5.62 -0.88 -5.94
CA LYS A 266 5.76 0.53 -6.29
C LYS A 266 6.68 0.76 -7.49
N LEU A 267 7.78 0.01 -7.58
CA LEU A 267 8.69 0.05 -8.74
C LEU A 267 7.99 -0.45 -10.00
N THR A 268 7.26 -1.57 -9.92
CA THR A 268 6.49 -2.14 -11.03
C THR A 268 5.43 -1.16 -11.53
N MET A 269 4.69 -0.54 -10.61
CA MET A 269 3.70 0.49 -10.95
C MET A 269 4.34 1.70 -11.63
N PHE A 270 5.51 2.15 -11.14
CA PHE A 270 6.26 3.23 -11.79
C PHE A 270 6.62 2.90 -13.24
N VAL A 271 7.06 1.68 -13.52
CA VAL A 271 7.37 1.23 -14.89
C VAL A 271 6.11 1.20 -15.75
N ILE A 272 5.00 0.63 -15.27
CA ILE A 272 3.73 0.58 -16.01
C ILE A 272 3.23 1.98 -16.31
N LEU A 273 3.20 2.87 -15.32
CA LEU A 273 2.76 4.24 -15.50
C LEU A 273 3.66 5.00 -16.48
N SER A 274 4.98 4.77 -16.44
CA SER A 274 5.92 5.35 -17.41
C SER A 274 5.64 4.88 -18.84
N LEU A 275 5.26 3.61 -19.03
CA LEU A 275 4.87 3.08 -20.34
C LEU A 275 3.55 3.70 -20.84
N ILE A 276 2.55 3.86 -19.98
CA ILE A 276 1.28 4.53 -20.33
C ILE A 276 1.54 5.96 -20.80
N VAL A 277 2.38 6.67 -20.06
CA VAL A 277 2.79 8.04 -20.38
C VAL A 277 3.54 8.10 -21.71
N LEU A 278 4.43 7.15 -21.97
CA LEU A 278 5.16 7.04 -23.24
C LEU A 278 4.20 6.81 -24.43
N VAL A 279 3.22 5.93 -24.27
CA VAL A 279 2.18 5.71 -25.30
C VAL A 279 1.38 6.98 -25.55
N ALA A 280 1.00 7.73 -24.51
CA ALA A 280 0.32 9.02 -24.66
C ALA A 280 1.18 10.03 -25.41
N ALA A 281 2.49 10.10 -25.12
CA ALA A 281 3.42 10.98 -25.85
C ALA A 281 3.50 10.61 -27.33
N PHE A 282 3.65 9.35 -27.67
CA PHE A 282 3.66 8.90 -29.08
C PHE A 282 2.34 9.19 -29.79
N ASN A 283 1.22 9.06 -29.12
CA ASN A 283 -0.09 9.41 -29.66
C ASN A 283 -0.15 10.90 -30.03
N ILE A 284 0.33 11.79 -29.15
CA ILE A 284 0.40 13.23 -29.42
C ILE A 284 1.32 13.53 -30.61
N ILE A 285 2.52 12.91 -30.66
CA ILE A 285 3.48 13.09 -31.76
C ILE A 285 2.86 12.65 -33.10
N ALA A 286 2.28 11.46 -33.15
CA ALA A 286 1.67 10.93 -34.37
C ALA A 286 0.53 11.81 -34.88
N THR A 287 -0.33 12.27 -33.97
CA THR A 287 -1.44 13.17 -34.29
C THR A 287 -0.95 14.52 -34.80
N LEU A 288 0.00 15.14 -34.13
CA LEU A 288 0.52 16.43 -34.57
C LEU A 288 1.24 16.33 -35.90
N ILE A 289 1.99 15.23 -36.16
CA ILE A 289 2.59 15.00 -37.48
C ILE A 289 1.49 14.95 -38.57
N MET A 290 0.40 14.21 -38.30
CA MET A 290 -0.73 14.11 -39.22
C MET A 290 -1.40 15.43 -39.46
N ILE A 291 -1.63 16.23 -38.42
CA ILE A 291 -2.18 17.60 -38.55
C ILE A 291 -1.23 18.48 -39.36
N VAL A 292 0.07 18.44 -39.14
CA VAL A 292 1.07 19.17 -39.92
C VAL A 292 1.01 18.82 -41.40
N VAL A 293 0.96 17.54 -41.74
CA VAL A 293 0.86 17.06 -43.12
C VAL A 293 -0.42 17.60 -43.79
N GLU A 294 -1.55 17.51 -43.11
CA GLU A 294 -2.84 17.99 -43.66
C GLU A 294 -2.91 19.52 -43.77
N LYS A 295 -2.20 20.25 -42.88
CA LYS A 295 -2.12 21.70 -42.85
C LYS A 295 -0.94 22.28 -43.64
N THR A 296 -0.20 21.43 -44.39
CA THR A 296 0.97 21.89 -45.16
C THR A 296 0.68 23.06 -46.07
N LYS A 297 -0.46 23.07 -46.76
CA LYS A 297 -0.87 24.18 -47.64
C LYS A 297 -1.17 25.47 -46.86
N ASP A 298 -1.87 25.35 -45.71
CA ASP A 298 -2.16 26.51 -44.83
C ASP A 298 -0.87 27.11 -44.27
N ILE A 299 0.11 26.26 -43.90
CA ILE A 299 1.44 26.65 -43.42
C ILE A 299 2.19 27.44 -44.54
N GLY A 300 2.16 26.90 -45.78
CA GLY A 300 2.78 27.55 -46.93
C GLY A 300 2.21 28.95 -47.17
N ILE A 301 0.89 29.10 -47.12
CA ILE A 301 0.20 30.41 -47.29
C ILE A 301 0.61 31.38 -46.16
N LEU A 302 0.60 30.93 -44.90
CA LEU A 302 1.01 31.77 -43.75
C LEU A 302 2.45 32.24 -43.90
N LYS A 303 3.37 31.40 -44.32
CA LYS A 303 4.77 31.76 -44.56
C LYS A 303 4.93 32.72 -45.74
N ALA A 304 4.18 32.51 -46.82
CA ALA A 304 4.16 33.44 -47.95
C ALA A 304 3.63 34.83 -47.55
N MET A 305 2.74 34.92 -46.58
CA MET A 305 2.24 36.15 -45.98
C MET A 305 3.20 36.79 -44.95
N GLY A 306 4.37 36.15 -44.70
CA GLY A 306 5.41 36.68 -43.80
C GLY A 306 5.44 36.08 -42.39
N ALA A 307 4.75 34.99 -42.14
CA ALA A 307 4.88 34.27 -40.85
C ALA A 307 6.29 33.67 -40.69
N THR A 308 6.92 33.92 -39.55
CA THR A 308 8.26 33.39 -39.25
C THR A 308 8.18 31.95 -38.80
N ASP A 309 9.32 31.22 -38.92
CA ASP A 309 9.45 29.84 -38.40
C ASP A 309 9.04 29.74 -36.92
N ARG A 310 9.39 30.78 -36.13
CA ARG A 310 9.02 30.84 -34.70
C ARG A 310 7.51 30.98 -34.48
N SER A 311 6.82 31.68 -35.36
CA SER A 311 5.35 31.82 -35.28
C SER A 311 4.65 30.51 -35.62
N ILE A 312 5.09 29.81 -36.67
CA ILE A 312 4.57 28.46 -37.00
C ILE A 312 4.82 27.48 -35.85
N LEU A 313 6.04 27.44 -35.32
CA LEU A 313 6.37 26.62 -34.16
C LEU A 313 5.43 26.88 -32.96
N ARG A 314 5.20 28.18 -32.63
CA ARG A 314 4.30 28.56 -31.55
C ARG A 314 2.85 28.14 -31.79
N ILE A 315 2.36 28.22 -33.03
CA ILE A 315 0.98 27.80 -33.36
C ILE A 315 0.81 26.30 -33.00
N PHE A 316 1.70 25.41 -33.48
CA PHE A 316 1.60 23.99 -33.23
C PHE A 316 1.90 23.64 -31.77
N MET A 317 2.77 24.39 -31.09
CA MET A 317 2.99 24.23 -29.65
C MET A 317 1.72 24.51 -28.83
N TRP A 318 0.99 25.59 -29.17
CA TRP A 318 -0.30 25.92 -28.57
C TRP A 318 -1.37 24.88 -28.86
N GLU A 319 -1.39 24.34 -30.08
CA GLU A 319 -2.33 23.31 -30.50
C GLU A 319 -2.14 21.99 -29.68
N GLY A 320 -0.91 21.51 -29.59
CA GLY A 320 -0.62 20.33 -28.80
C GLY A 320 -0.78 20.53 -27.28
N LEU A 321 -0.43 21.75 -26.79
CA LEU A 321 -0.68 22.10 -25.39
C LEU A 321 -2.19 22.12 -25.06
N ALA A 322 -3.02 22.62 -25.97
CA ALA A 322 -4.48 22.64 -25.81
C ALA A 322 -5.06 21.20 -25.75
N VAL A 323 -4.57 20.30 -26.61
CA VAL A 323 -4.92 18.87 -26.57
C VAL A 323 -4.49 18.25 -25.23
N GLY A 324 -3.27 18.54 -24.78
CA GLY A 324 -2.75 18.07 -23.50
C GLY A 324 -3.57 18.57 -22.30
N ILE A 325 -3.90 19.88 -22.29
CA ILE A 325 -4.73 20.49 -21.22
C ILE A 325 -6.13 19.85 -21.20
N ALA A 326 -6.78 19.74 -22.36
CA ALA A 326 -8.11 19.17 -22.44
C ALA A 326 -8.13 17.70 -21.97
N GLY A 327 -7.19 16.90 -22.45
CA GLY A 327 -7.04 15.50 -22.05
C GLY A 327 -6.73 15.35 -20.56
N THR A 328 -5.81 16.15 -20.03
CA THR A 328 -5.43 16.13 -18.61
C THR A 328 -6.58 16.54 -17.70
N LEU A 329 -7.26 17.65 -17.99
CA LEU A 329 -8.39 18.12 -17.16
C LEU A 329 -9.54 17.11 -17.13
N CYS A 330 -9.91 16.57 -18.30
CA CYS A 330 -10.93 15.53 -18.37
C CYS A 330 -10.47 14.25 -17.68
N GLY A 331 -9.20 13.84 -17.88
CA GLY A 331 -8.62 12.65 -17.29
C GLY A 331 -8.58 12.72 -15.76
N THR A 332 -8.01 13.81 -15.23
CA THR A 332 -7.96 14.02 -13.77
C THR A 332 -9.37 14.15 -13.18
N GLY A 333 -10.29 14.85 -13.85
CA GLY A 333 -11.67 15.01 -13.37
C GLY A 333 -12.40 13.66 -13.27
N ILE A 334 -12.33 12.83 -14.31
CA ILE A 334 -12.99 11.50 -14.29
C ILE A 334 -12.20 10.49 -13.45
N GLY A 335 -10.87 10.52 -13.49
CA GLY A 335 -10.02 9.70 -12.62
C GLY A 335 -10.31 9.93 -11.14
N ALA A 336 -10.38 11.20 -10.73
CA ALA A 336 -10.74 11.57 -9.36
C ALA A 336 -12.19 11.17 -9.00
N LEU A 337 -13.15 11.35 -9.91
CA LEU A 337 -14.54 10.96 -9.69
C LEU A 337 -14.66 9.44 -9.50
N LEU A 338 -14.03 8.65 -10.36
CA LEU A 338 -14.07 7.20 -10.28
C LEU A 338 -13.37 6.69 -9.01
N SER A 339 -12.20 7.25 -8.68
CA SER A 339 -11.49 6.92 -7.44
C SER A 339 -12.31 7.26 -6.20
N TRP A 340 -13.00 8.40 -6.20
CA TRP A 340 -13.93 8.77 -5.12
C TRP A 340 -15.11 7.81 -5.01
N LEU A 341 -15.71 7.40 -6.14
CA LEU A 341 -16.80 6.44 -6.18
C LEU A 341 -16.34 5.07 -5.62
N VAL A 342 -15.18 4.57 -6.04
CA VAL A 342 -14.61 3.31 -5.52
C VAL A 342 -14.36 3.40 -4.02
N GLY A 343 -13.75 4.48 -3.54
CA GLY A 343 -13.48 4.68 -2.12
C GLY A 343 -14.75 4.85 -1.27
N ARG A 344 -15.79 5.51 -1.81
CA ARG A 344 -17.04 5.80 -1.08
C ARG A 344 -17.99 4.62 -1.02
N TYR A 345 -18.23 3.97 -2.15
CA TYR A 345 -19.25 2.90 -2.25
C TYR A 345 -18.67 1.50 -2.01
N ARG A 346 -17.34 1.33 -2.08
CA ARG A 346 -16.65 0.08 -1.79
C ARG A 346 -17.34 -1.16 -2.39
N PHE A 347 -17.85 -1.03 -3.63
CA PHE A 347 -18.65 -2.07 -4.30
C PHE A 347 -17.81 -3.23 -4.84
N ILE A 348 -16.48 -3.09 -4.89
CA ILE A 348 -15.58 -4.16 -5.30
C ILE A 348 -15.20 -4.96 -4.05
N THR A 349 -15.83 -6.12 -3.88
CA THR A 349 -15.47 -7.10 -2.84
C THR A 349 -14.34 -7.98 -3.35
N ILE A 350 -13.35 -8.21 -2.51
CA ILE A 350 -12.21 -9.07 -2.78
C ILE A 350 -12.31 -10.26 -1.83
N PRO A 351 -12.06 -11.52 -2.27
CA PRO A 351 -12.04 -12.65 -1.35
C PRO A 351 -11.00 -12.42 -0.25
N GLY A 352 -11.45 -12.29 1.01
CA GLY A 352 -10.60 -12.01 2.18
C GLY A 352 -9.55 -13.09 2.43
N GLU A 353 -9.82 -14.34 2.01
CA GLU A 353 -8.91 -15.48 2.11
C GLU A 353 -7.60 -15.31 1.31
N VAL A 354 -7.62 -14.52 0.22
CA VAL A 354 -6.46 -14.33 -0.66
C VAL A 354 -5.82 -12.96 -0.46
N TYR A 355 -6.64 -11.96 -0.15
CA TYR A 355 -6.20 -10.59 0.03
C TYR A 355 -6.60 -10.13 1.42
N PHE A 356 -5.69 -9.54 2.17
CA PHE A 356 -5.88 -9.02 3.55
C PHE A 356 -7.00 -7.97 3.70
N LEU A 357 -7.82 -7.76 2.66
CA LEU A 357 -8.84 -6.72 2.57
C LEU A 357 -10.11 -7.27 1.95
N ASP A 358 -11.25 -7.06 2.62
CA ASP A 358 -12.56 -7.46 2.12
C ASP A 358 -13.06 -6.58 0.97
N ARG A 359 -12.54 -5.38 0.84
CA ARG A 359 -12.98 -4.37 -0.13
C ARG A 359 -11.80 -3.55 -0.63
N LEU A 360 -11.87 -3.15 -1.89
CA LEU A 360 -10.85 -2.33 -2.53
C LEU A 360 -10.89 -0.90 -1.96
N PRO A 361 -9.87 -0.47 -1.19
CA PRO A 361 -9.79 0.90 -0.72
C PRO A 361 -9.23 1.80 -1.81
N ALA A 362 -9.75 3.03 -1.92
CA ALA A 362 -9.15 4.07 -2.72
C ALA A 362 -9.05 5.34 -1.88
N LYS A 363 -7.86 5.94 -1.84
CA LYS A 363 -7.59 7.18 -1.12
C LYS A 363 -7.07 8.22 -2.10
N LEU A 364 -7.88 9.26 -2.33
CA LEU A 364 -7.48 10.41 -3.14
C LEU A 364 -6.57 11.33 -2.32
N GLU A 365 -5.41 11.63 -2.86
CA GLU A 365 -4.52 12.66 -2.34
C GLU A 365 -4.37 13.76 -3.38
N CYS A 366 -4.76 15.00 -3.04
CA CYS A 366 -4.72 16.14 -3.96
C CYS A 366 -3.30 16.42 -4.48
N GLY A 367 -2.27 16.08 -3.70
CA GLY A 367 -0.88 16.19 -4.12
C GLY A 367 -0.54 15.30 -5.31
N ASP A 368 -1.00 14.05 -5.29
CA ASP A 368 -0.75 13.09 -6.36
C ASP A 368 -1.46 13.49 -7.65
N LEU A 369 -2.73 13.91 -7.56
CA LEU A 369 -3.47 14.42 -8.71
C LEU A 369 -2.77 15.62 -9.36
N ALA A 370 -2.25 16.55 -8.54
CA ALA A 370 -1.51 17.71 -9.04
C ALA A 370 -0.19 17.30 -9.72
N ILE A 371 0.53 16.33 -9.16
CA ILE A 371 1.77 15.80 -9.74
C ILE A 371 1.48 15.10 -11.07
N VAL A 372 0.48 14.24 -11.13
CA VAL A 372 0.09 13.53 -12.36
C VAL A 372 -0.32 14.54 -13.45
N ALA A 373 -1.15 15.51 -13.11
CA ALA A 373 -1.54 16.57 -14.06
C ALA A 373 -0.35 17.38 -14.56
N LEU A 374 0.58 17.77 -13.67
CA LEU A 374 1.79 18.50 -14.04
C LEU A 374 2.67 17.68 -14.98
N VAL A 375 2.91 16.42 -14.65
CA VAL A 375 3.73 15.50 -15.46
C VAL A 375 3.07 15.27 -16.83
N ALA A 376 1.77 15.05 -16.89
CA ALA A 376 1.02 14.88 -18.13
C ALA A 376 1.12 16.11 -19.03
N LEU A 377 0.99 17.32 -18.47
CA LEU A 377 1.16 18.57 -19.21
C LEU A 377 2.60 18.76 -19.69
N LEU A 378 3.59 18.45 -18.87
CA LEU A 378 5.00 18.54 -19.25
C LEU A 378 5.31 17.61 -20.42
N ILE A 379 4.84 16.37 -20.37
CA ILE A 379 5.05 15.38 -21.43
C ILE A 379 4.32 15.77 -22.69
N SER A 380 3.08 16.27 -22.60
CA SER A 380 2.34 16.79 -23.73
C SER A 380 3.09 17.95 -24.40
N PHE A 381 3.65 18.85 -23.60
CA PHE A 381 4.47 19.95 -24.10
C PHE A 381 5.75 19.46 -24.80
N LEU A 382 6.49 18.55 -24.19
CA LEU A 382 7.71 17.98 -24.77
C LEU A 382 7.42 17.19 -26.06
N ALA A 383 6.36 16.42 -26.08
CA ALA A 383 5.93 15.65 -27.27
C ALA A 383 5.59 16.54 -28.46
N THR A 384 5.12 17.77 -28.23
CA THR A 384 4.80 18.71 -29.28
C THR A 384 6.00 19.36 -29.92
N ILE A 385 7.16 19.43 -29.29
CA ILE A 385 8.34 20.17 -29.79
C ILE A 385 8.78 19.64 -31.15
N TYR A 386 8.92 18.31 -31.29
CA TYR A 386 9.42 17.72 -32.53
C TYR A 386 8.48 17.96 -33.74
N PRO A 387 7.17 17.68 -33.67
CA PRO A 387 6.25 17.97 -34.76
C PRO A 387 6.17 19.46 -35.11
N ALA A 388 6.13 20.33 -34.09
CA ALA A 388 6.07 21.79 -34.26
C ALA A 388 7.35 22.34 -34.95
N TRP A 389 8.50 21.80 -34.54
CA TRP A 389 9.78 22.14 -35.20
C TRP A 389 9.80 21.70 -36.66
N ARG A 390 9.32 20.48 -36.97
CA ARG A 390 9.23 19.98 -38.33
C ARG A 390 8.28 20.83 -39.19
N ALA A 391 7.14 21.22 -38.64
CA ALA A 391 6.19 22.13 -39.30
C ALA A 391 6.82 23.48 -39.62
N SER A 392 7.62 24.03 -38.72
CA SER A 392 8.30 25.32 -38.89
C SER A 392 9.33 25.33 -40.03
N LYS A 393 9.89 24.18 -40.41
CA LYS A 393 10.91 24.03 -41.43
C LYS A 393 10.37 23.76 -42.84
N LEU A 394 9.04 23.66 -43.02
CA LEU A 394 8.43 23.50 -44.35
C LEU A 394 8.70 24.71 -45.23
N GLU A 395 9.16 24.50 -46.46
CA GLU A 395 9.37 25.56 -47.44
C GLU A 395 8.07 25.97 -48.13
N PRO A 396 7.77 27.28 -48.28
CA PRO A 396 6.51 27.73 -48.87
C PRO A 396 6.26 27.21 -50.29
N VAL A 397 7.32 27.08 -51.06
CA VAL A 397 7.24 26.63 -52.47
C VAL A 397 6.84 25.14 -52.56
N GLU A 398 7.44 24.32 -51.73
CA GLU A 398 7.10 22.87 -51.66
C GLU A 398 5.69 22.68 -51.09
N ALA A 399 5.34 23.47 -50.05
CA ALA A 399 4.05 23.36 -49.37
C ALA A 399 2.86 23.73 -50.26
N ILE A 400 3.01 24.66 -51.24
CA ILE A 400 1.94 25.09 -52.17
C ILE A 400 1.89 24.19 -53.40
N ARG A 401 3.00 23.55 -53.81
CA ARG A 401 3.10 22.68 -54.96
C ARG A 401 2.62 21.25 -54.73
N PHE A 402 2.41 20.87 -53.47
CA PHE A 402 1.89 19.58 -53.09
C PHE A 402 0.40 19.46 -53.48
N GLU A 403 0.10 18.79 -54.58
CA GLU A 403 -1.22 18.24 -54.91
C GLU A 403 -1.39 16.84 -54.34
#